data_a81cef18816e81dbe7d892e1d9991d4a
#
_entry.id   a81cef18816e81dbe7d892e1d9991d4a
#
_cell.length_a   1.000
_cell.length_b   1.000
_cell.length_c   1.000
_cell.angle_alpha   90.00
_cell.angle_beta   90.00
_cell.angle_gamma   90.00
#
_symmetry.space_group_name_H-M   'P 1'
#
loop_
_entity.id
_entity.type
_entity.pdbx_description
1 polymer ?
#
loop_
_entity_poly.entity_id
_entity_poly.type
_entity_poly.pdbx_seq_one_letter_code
_entity_poly.pdbx_strand_id
1 'polypeptide(L)'
;MINEALTLYRSKYSTTGLYENVIYPGVPGMLAALGEQNCTLHLVTSKPVVYASKILEYFSILCRFKGLYGSSLEGGNSEKTELIQEALEDQSIDPSLAIMIGDRKHDIEGARANSVGTIGVTWGFGTKQELITASPRFLVDHPAEIPGVVLSL
;
A
#
# COMPACT_ATOMS: atom_id res chain seq x y z
N MET A 1 31.00 10.70 -0.80
CA MET A 1 30.02 11.49 -0.02
C MET A 1 28.58 10.97 -0.19
N ILE A 2 27.99 10.94 -1.40
CA ILE A 2 26.59 10.47 -1.57
C ILE A 2 26.43 8.99 -1.18
N ASN A 3 27.35 8.13 -1.59
CA ASN A 3 27.29 6.69 -1.29
C ASN A 3 27.50 6.39 0.22
N GLU A 4 28.32 7.16 0.91
CA GLU A 4 28.49 7.03 2.37
C GLU A 4 27.24 7.45 3.13
N ALA A 5 26.62 8.56 2.75
CA ALA A 5 25.36 9.02 3.33
C ALA A 5 24.24 8.01 3.12
N LEU A 6 24.13 7.40 1.94
CA LEU A 6 23.19 6.34 1.64
C LEU A 6 23.45 5.06 2.48
N THR A 7 24.71 4.70 2.65
CA THR A 7 25.10 3.54 3.47
C THR A 7 24.76 3.76 4.92
N LEU A 8 25.06 4.92 5.49
CA LEU A 8 24.72 5.31 6.86
C LEU A 8 23.20 5.39 7.05
N TYR A 9 22.48 5.99 6.11
CA TYR A 9 21.02 6.04 6.13
C TYR A 9 20.43 4.62 6.13
N ARG A 10 20.85 3.76 5.21
CA ARG A 10 20.36 2.38 5.11
C ARG A 10 20.67 1.57 6.37
N SER A 11 21.87 1.72 6.94
CA SER A 11 22.25 1.06 8.18
C SER A 11 21.36 1.50 9.34
N LYS A 12 21.17 2.81 9.55
CA LYS A 12 20.31 3.34 10.61
C LYS A 12 18.84 2.99 10.38
N TYR A 13 18.37 3.10 9.13
CA TYR A 13 16.98 2.78 8.79
C TYR A 13 16.67 1.29 9.00
N SER A 14 17.58 0.38 8.58
CA SER A 14 17.37 -1.07 8.70
C SER A 14 17.41 -1.60 10.15
N THR A 15 18.01 -0.84 11.09
CA THR A 15 18.14 -1.25 12.49
C THR A 15 17.15 -0.57 13.41
N THR A 16 16.91 0.72 13.23
CA THR A 16 16.11 1.53 14.16
C THR A 16 14.92 2.18 13.47
N GLY A 17 15.13 2.84 12.33
CA GLY A 17 14.10 3.62 11.66
C GLY A 17 12.90 2.81 11.15
N LEU A 18 13.09 1.50 10.89
CA LEU A 18 11.99 0.60 10.51
C LEU A 18 10.94 0.46 11.62
N TYR A 19 11.34 0.60 12.87
CA TYR A 19 10.51 0.35 14.04
C TYR A 19 10.00 1.65 14.72
N GLU A 20 10.40 2.81 14.19
CA GLU A 20 9.90 4.12 14.61
C GLU A 20 8.54 4.48 13.92
N ASN A 21 7.84 3.49 13.42
CA ASN A 21 6.53 3.66 12.80
C ASN A 21 5.41 3.39 13.80
N VAL A 22 4.29 4.06 13.57
CA VAL A 22 3.04 3.80 14.29
C VAL A 22 1.98 3.42 13.27
N ILE A 23 1.26 2.33 13.55
CA ILE A 23 0.12 1.94 12.70
C ILE A 23 -1.03 2.94 12.91
N TYR A 24 -1.66 3.38 11.83
CA TYR A 24 -2.81 4.28 11.94
C TYR A 24 -3.95 3.62 12.71
N PRO A 25 -4.59 4.37 13.65
CA PRO A 25 -5.73 3.86 14.39
C PRO A 25 -6.83 3.34 13.46
N GLY A 26 -7.38 2.16 13.77
CA GLY A 26 -8.43 1.53 12.97
C GLY A 26 -7.94 0.63 11.82
N VAL A 27 -6.69 0.74 11.38
CA VAL A 27 -6.16 -0.12 10.29
C VAL A 27 -6.18 -1.61 10.66
N PRO A 28 -5.77 -2.07 11.84
CA PRO A 28 -5.87 -3.49 12.19
C PRO A 28 -7.31 -4.04 12.13
N GLY A 29 -8.27 -3.26 12.60
CA GLY A 29 -9.69 -3.60 12.54
C GLY A 29 -10.23 -3.65 11.09
N MET A 30 -9.85 -2.69 10.26
CA MET A 30 -10.16 -2.67 8.84
C MET A 30 -9.64 -3.94 8.13
N LEU A 31 -8.37 -4.29 8.33
CA LEU A 31 -7.77 -5.49 7.74
C LEU A 31 -8.48 -6.78 8.19
N ALA A 32 -8.88 -6.84 9.47
CA ALA A 32 -9.65 -7.98 9.99
C ALA A 32 -11.01 -8.08 9.30
N ALA A 33 -11.77 -6.99 9.23
CA ALA A 33 -13.08 -6.94 8.61
C ALA A 33 -13.04 -7.29 7.11
N LEU A 34 -12.04 -6.83 6.38
CA LEU A 34 -11.85 -7.21 4.97
C LEU A 34 -11.56 -8.72 4.82
N GLY A 35 -10.77 -9.31 5.74
CA GLY A 35 -10.55 -10.75 5.76
C GLY A 35 -11.82 -11.56 6.04
N GLU A 36 -12.68 -11.08 6.95
CA GLU A 36 -13.99 -11.69 7.23
C GLU A 36 -14.96 -11.62 6.04
N GLN A 37 -14.78 -10.62 5.16
CA GLN A 37 -15.50 -10.47 3.90
C GLN A 37 -14.92 -11.31 2.76
N ASN A 38 -13.96 -12.20 3.03
CA ASN A 38 -13.22 -13.00 2.06
C ASN A 38 -12.41 -12.18 1.03
N CYS A 39 -12.03 -10.96 1.37
CA CYS A 39 -11.11 -10.19 0.55
C CYS A 39 -9.69 -10.74 0.68
N THR A 40 -9.03 -10.95 -0.47
CA THR A 40 -7.60 -11.27 -0.50
C THR A 40 -6.81 -9.96 -0.51
N LEU A 41 -5.90 -9.82 0.44
CA LEU A 41 -5.12 -8.59 0.61
C LEU A 41 -3.72 -8.74 0.04
N HIS A 42 -3.26 -7.72 -0.68
CA HIS A 42 -1.91 -7.60 -1.21
C HIS A 42 -1.34 -6.24 -0.82
N LEU A 43 -0.06 -6.21 -0.45
CA LEU A 43 0.65 -4.95 -0.26
C LEU A 43 1.35 -4.55 -1.56
N VAL A 44 1.12 -3.32 -2.01
CA VAL A 44 1.84 -2.72 -3.14
C VAL A 44 2.47 -1.40 -2.68
N THR A 45 3.79 -1.33 -2.60
CA THR A 45 4.51 -0.20 -2.01
C THR A 45 5.77 0.17 -2.80
N SER A 46 6.08 1.46 -2.90
CA SER A 46 7.37 1.91 -3.45
C SER A 46 8.55 1.69 -2.49
N LYS A 47 8.28 1.29 -1.23
CA LYS A 47 9.30 0.89 -0.27
C LYS A 47 9.93 -0.44 -0.67
N PRO A 48 11.23 -0.69 -0.41
CA PRO A 48 11.80 -2.01 -0.59
C PRO A 48 11.01 -3.09 0.16
N VAL A 49 10.63 -4.16 -0.58
CA VAL A 49 9.75 -5.21 -0.05
C VAL A 49 10.29 -5.86 1.22
N VAL A 50 11.61 -6.00 1.33
CA VAL A 50 12.27 -6.56 2.51
C VAL A 50 12.07 -5.69 3.76
N TYR A 51 11.96 -4.36 3.62
CA TYR A 51 11.67 -3.46 4.73
C TYR A 51 10.18 -3.43 5.03
N ALA A 52 9.34 -3.46 4.01
CA ALA A 52 7.90 -3.54 4.18
C ALA A 52 7.50 -4.80 4.95
N SER A 53 8.05 -5.97 4.61
CA SER A 53 7.83 -7.24 5.31
C SER A 53 8.16 -7.13 6.81
N LYS A 54 9.34 -6.60 7.16
CA LYS A 54 9.75 -6.42 8.55
C LYS A 54 8.82 -5.50 9.35
N ILE A 55 8.31 -4.44 8.73
CA ILE A 55 7.34 -3.54 9.35
C ILE A 55 6.02 -4.27 9.62
N LEU A 56 5.52 -5.04 8.64
CA LEU A 56 4.30 -5.82 8.80
C LEU A 56 4.45 -6.91 9.87
N GLU A 57 5.62 -7.56 9.98
CA GLU A 57 5.96 -8.50 11.04
C GLU A 57 5.95 -7.82 12.41
N TYR A 58 6.60 -6.67 12.53
CA TYR A 58 6.65 -5.89 13.78
C TYR A 58 5.26 -5.56 14.31
N PHE A 59 4.31 -5.23 13.42
CA PHE A 59 2.92 -4.97 13.78
C PHE A 59 2.04 -6.23 13.85
N SER A 60 2.61 -7.43 13.63
CA SER A 60 1.89 -8.71 13.63
C SER A 60 0.72 -8.78 12.63
N ILE A 61 0.84 -8.09 11.49
CA ILE A 61 -0.16 -8.05 10.42
C ILE A 61 0.32 -8.67 9.10
N LEU A 62 1.56 -9.16 9.03
CA LEU A 62 2.10 -9.76 7.80
C LEU A 62 1.21 -10.92 7.30
N CYS A 63 0.72 -11.76 8.20
CA CYS A 63 -0.14 -12.90 7.86
C CYS A 63 -1.49 -12.53 7.23
N ARG A 64 -1.86 -11.26 7.23
CA ARG A 64 -3.06 -10.76 6.55
C ARG A 64 -2.88 -10.62 5.04
N PHE A 65 -1.64 -10.53 4.57
CA PHE A 65 -1.32 -10.27 3.17
C PHE A 65 -0.87 -11.55 2.47
N LYS A 66 -1.50 -11.86 1.33
CA LYS A 66 -1.14 -13.01 0.48
C LYS A 66 0.10 -12.73 -0.38
N GLY A 67 0.28 -11.49 -0.83
CA GLY A 67 1.41 -11.06 -1.65
C GLY A 67 1.94 -9.70 -1.22
N LEU A 68 3.26 -9.50 -1.37
CA LEU A 68 3.95 -8.24 -1.11
C LEU A 68 4.71 -7.84 -2.36
N TYR A 69 4.42 -6.65 -2.87
CA TYR A 69 5.02 -6.07 -4.08
C TYR A 69 5.66 -4.73 -3.73
N GLY A 70 6.93 -4.60 -4.00
CA GLY A 70 7.69 -3.41 -3.65
C GLY A 70 9.01 -3.32 -4.38
N SER A 71 9.72 -2.20 -4.23
CA SER A 71 11.00 -2.03 -4.89
C SER A 71 12.06 -3.01 -4.36
N SER A 72 13.12 -3.21 -5.15
CA SER A 72 14.32 -3.91 -4.67
C SER A 72 15.20 -2.97 -3.83
N LEU A 73 16.10 -3.55 -3.01
CA LEU A 73 17.10 -2.77 -2.26
C LEU A 73 18.09 -2.04 -3.17
N GLU A 74 18.29 -2.54 -4.37
CA GLU A 74 19.23 -2.00 -5.36
C GLU A 74 18.62 -0.87 -6.21
N GLY A 75 17.34 -0.54 -5.99
CA GLY A 75 16.66 0.57 -6.66
C GLY A 75 15.98 0.20 -7.98
N GLY A 76 15.60 -1.07 -8.17
CA GLY A 76 14.73 -1.51 -9.28
C GLY A 76 13.25 -1.25 -8.97
N ASN A 77 12.42 -1.40 -9.97
CA ASN A 77 10.96 -1.24 -10.04
C ASN A 77 10.30 -0.60 -8.80
N SER A 78 10.09 0.70 -8.81
CA SER A 78 9.45 1.44 -7.71
C SER A 78 8.18 2.16 -8.17
N GLU A 79 7.90 2.12 -9.48
CA GLU A 79 6.74 2.77 -10.07
C GLU A 79 5.46 2.02 -9.72
N LYS A 80 4.50 2.74 -9.19
CA LYS A 80 3.26 2.15 -8.70
C LYS A 80 2.49 1.38 -9.78
N THR A 81 2.49 1.89 -11.01
CA THR A 81 1.85 1.24 -12.16
C THR A 81 2.41 -0.16 -12.42
N GLU A 82 3.73 -0.28 -12.44
CA GLU A 82 4.42 -1.56 -12.70
C GLU A 82 4.24 -2.55 -11.55
N LEU A 83 4.31 -2.08 -10.30
CA LEU A 83 4.09 -2.92 -9.12
C LEU A 83 2.64 -3.45 -9.03
N ILE A 84 1.65 -2.64 -9.41
CA ILE A 84 0.25 -3.09 -9.49
C ILE A 84 0.09 -4.13 -10.59
N GLN A 85 0.67 -3.89 -11.77
CA GLN A 85 0.65 -4.84 -12.87
C GLN A 85 1.26 -6.18 -12.45
N GLU A 86 2.45 -6.16 -11.83
CA GLU A 86 3.12 -7.35 -11.30
C GLU A 86 2.21 -8.14 -10.34
N ALA A 87 1.54 -7.45 -9.41
CA ALA A 87 0.63 -8.08 -8.47
C ALA A 87 -0.57 -8.75 -9.17
N LEU A 88 -1.16 -8.10 -10.16
CA LEU A 88 -2.28 -8.63 -10.93
C LEU A 88 -1.87 -9.89 -11.72
N GLU A 89 -0.72 -9.84 -12.41
CA GLU A 89 -0.20 -10.94 -13.21
C GLU A 89 0.20 -12.14 -12.34
N ASP A 90 1.00 -11.91 -11.30
CA ASP A 90 1.49 -12.97 -10.40
C ASP A 90 0.35 -13.72 -9.70
N GLN A 91 -0.69 -13.01 -9.30
CA GLN A 91 -1.84 -13.59 -8.62
C GLN A 91 -3.00 -13.96 -9.55
N SER A 92 -2.86 -13.72 -10.86
CA SER A 92 -3.92 -13.94 -11.86
C SER A 92 -5.24 -13.25 -11.48
N ILE A 93 -5.14 -11.99 -11.05
CA ILE A 93 -6.30 -11.19 -10.61
C ILE A 93 -6.89 -10.44 -11.81
N ASP A 94 -8.20 -10.57 -12.00
CA ASP A 94 -8.95 -9.69 -12.92
C ASP A 94 -8.98 -8.27 -12.35
N PRO A 95 -8.46 -7.24 -13.07
CA PRO A 95 -8.46 -5.86 -12.59
C PRO A 95 -9.83 -5.34 -12.18
N SER A 96 -10.91 -5.82 -12.81
CA SER A 96 -12.29 -5.43 -12.52
C SER A 96 -12.76 -5.89 -11.11
N LEU A 97 -12.10 -6.92 -10.54
CA LEU A 97 -12.35 -7.47 -9.22
C LEU A 97 -11.37 -6.96 -8.16
N ALA A 98 -10.48 -6.04 -8.55
CA ALA A 98 -9.48 -5.46 -7.66
C ALA A 98 -9.80 -4.01 -7.32
N ILE A 99 -9.36 -3.59 -6.14
CA ILE A 99 -9.41 -2.20 -5.72
C ILE A 99 -8.10 -1.81 -5.04
N MET A 100 -7.54 -0.67 -5.46
CA MET A 100 -6.38 -0.08 -4.83
C MET A 100 -6.82 0.92 -3.76
N ILE A 101 -6.30 0.73 -2.56
CA ILE A 101 -6.47 1.66 -1.43
C ILE A 101 -5.15 2.41 -1.26
N GLY A 102 -5.16 3.72 -1.41
CA GLY A 102 -3.92 4.50 -1.36
C GLY A 102 -4.11 5.93 -0.89
N ASP A 103 -3.03 6.51 -0.37
CA ASP A 103 -2.99 7.85 0.21
C ASP A 103 -2.29 8.89 -0.68
N ARG A 104 -1.78 8.48 -1.85
CA ARG A 104 -1.08 9.35 -2.79
C ARG A 104 -1.67 9.26 -4.20
N LYS A 105 -1.50 10.35 -4.96
CA LYS A 105 -1.91 10.37 -6.38
C LYS A 105 -1.32 9.20 -7.19
N HIS A 106 -0.09 8.78 -6.91
CA HIS A 106 0.57 7.69 -7.61
C HIS A 106 -0.15 6.34 -7.44
N ASP A 107 -0.80 6.11 -6.30
CA ASP A 107 -1.63 4.94 -6.06
C ASP A 107 -2.85 4.95 -6.98
N ILE A 108 -3.50 6.10 -7.08
CA ILE A 108 -4.71 6.30 -7.88
C ILE A 108 -4.40 6.23 -9.39
N GLU A 109 -3.35 6.92 -9.82
CA GLU A 109 -2.91 6.96 -11.22
C GLU A 109 -2.43 5.58 -11.68
N GLY A 110 -1.61 4.89 -10.87
CA GLY A 110 -1.10 3.55 -11.17
C GLY A 110 -2.21 2.50 -11.23
N ALA A 111 -3.19 2.56 -10.33
CA ALA A 111 -4.35 1.68 -10.35
C ALA A 111 -5.21 1.92 -11.62
N ARG A 112 -5.48 3.18 -11.94
CA ARG A 112 -6.24 3.55 -13.14
C ARG A 112 -5.57 3.07 -14.43
N ALA A 113 -4.23 3.19 -14.53
CA ALA A 113 -3.46 2.70 -15.68
C ALA A 113 -3.61 1.18 -15.87
N ASN A 114 -3.91 0.44 -14.80
CA ASN A 114 -4.17 -1.00 -14.79
C ASN A 114 -5.66 -1.36 -14.77
N SER A 115 -6.57 -0.40 -15.01
CA SER A 115 -8.02 -0.61 -14.95
C SER A 115 -8.54 -1.11 -13.59
N VAL A 116 -7.81 -0.82 -12.51
CA VAL A 116 -8.16 -1.17 -11.12
C VAL A 116 -8.98 -0.03 -10.50
N GLY A 117 -10.04 -0.37 -9.76
CA GLY A 117 -10.80 0.59 -8.96
C GLY A 117 -9.97 1.22 -7.86
N THR A 118 -10.37 2.40 -7.35
CA THR A 118 -9.56 3.17 -6.40
C THR A 118 -10.35 3.71 -5.22
N ILE A 119 -9.77 3.59 -4.03
CA ILE A 119 -10.20 4.30 -2.82
C ILE A 119 -9.04 5.17 -2.36
N GLY A 120 -9.24 6.50 -2.38
CA GLY A 120 -8.31 7.44 -1.77
C GLY A 120 -8.57 7.55 -0.27
N VAL A 121 -7.50 7.58 0.54
CA VAL A 121 -7.59 7.68 1.99
C VAL A 121 -6.88 8.93 2.49
N THR A 122 -7.51 9.70 3.37
CA THR A 122 -7.03 11.02 3.78
C THR A 122 -6.15 11.02 5.03
N TRP A 123 -6.02 9.88 5.71
CA TRP A 123 -5.19 9.76 6.92
C TRP A 123 -3.70 9.48 6.66
N GLY A 124 -3.27 9.37 5.39
CA GLY A 124 -1.89 9.13 5.01
C GLY A 124 -1.07 10.40 4.78
N PHE A 125 -0.04 10.31 3.93
CA PHE A 125 0.88 11.41 3.63
C PHE A 125 0.35 12.37 2.56
N GLY A 126 -0.56 11.92 1.68
CA GLY A 126 -1.14 12.74 0.63
C GLY A 126 -2.09 13.80 1.19
N THR A 127 -2.13 14.97 0.56
CA THR A 127 -3.12 15.98 0.91
C THR A 127 -4.49 15.61 0.32
N LYS A 128 -5.57 16.01 1.00
CA LYS A 128 -6.92 15.81 0.47
C LYS A 128 -7.08 16.41 -0.92
N GLN A 129 -6.46 17.57 -1.19
CA GLN A 129 -6.49 18.22 -2.51
C GLN A 129 -5.75 17.41 -3.58
N GLU A 130 -4.60 16.78 -3.25
CA GLU A 130 -3.89 15.85 -4.14
C GLU A 130 -4.79 14.69 -4.58
N LEU A 131 -5.47 14.08 -3.60
CA LEU A 131 -6.37 12.96 -3.85
C LEU A 131 -7.60 13.37 -4.66
N ILE A 132 -8.23 14.50 -4.34
CA ILE A 132 -9.37 15.04 -5.12
C ILE A 132 -8.95 15.26 -6.57
N THR A 133 -7.76 15.83 -6.81
CA THR A 133 -7.24 16.08 -8.16
C THR A 133 -6.96 14.76 -8.91
N ALA A 134 -6.46 13.75 -8.21
CA ALA A 134 -6.24 12.41 -8.77
C ALA A 134 -7.56 11.67 -9.07
N SER A 135 -8.69 12.13 -8.53
CA SER A 135 -10.04 11.62 -8.77
C SER A 135 -10.18 10.10 -8.52
N PRO A 136 -10.01 9.62 -7.28
CA PRO A 136 -10.31 8.24 -6.94
C PRO A 136 -11.82 7.97 -7.08
N ARG A 137 -12.20 6.70 -7.24
CA ARG A 137 -13.61 6.30 -7.29
C ARG A 137 -14.35 6.62 -5.99
N PHE A 138 -13.65 6.42 -4.85
CA PHE A 138 -14.13 6.79 -3.51
C PHE A 138 -13.04 7.54 -2.76
N LEU A 139 -13.43 8.45 -1.90
CA LEU A 139 -12.54 9.15 -0.97
C LEU A 139 -13.11 8.98 0.44
N VAL A 140 -12.32 8.45 1.35
CA VAL A 140 -12.73 8.14 2.72
C VAL A 140 -11.79 8.78 3.73
N ASP A 141 -12.32 9.17 4.87
CA ASP A 141 -11.58 9.87 5.92
C ASP A 141 -11.14 8.94 7.08
N HIS A 142 -11.74 7.73 7.18
CA HIS A 142 -11.44 6.78 8.26
C HIS A 142 -11.30 5.33 7.77
N PRO A 143 -10.36 4.53 8.34
CA PRO A 143 -10.20 3.13 7.97
C PRO A 143 -11.50 2.29 8.13
N ALA A 144 -12.32 2.60 9.11
CA ALA A 144 -13.57 1.89 9.36
C ALA A 144 -14.60 1.98 8.22
N GLU A 145 -14.46 2.95 7.30
CA GLU A 145 -15.35 3.11 6.16
C GLU A 145 -15.04 2.12 5.01
N ILE A 146 -13.79 1.66 4.91
CA ILE A 146 -13.30 0.84 3.80
C ILE A 146 -14.12 -0.46 3.62
N PRO A 147 -14.37 -1.27 4.67
CA PRO A 147 -15.13 -2.52 4.49
C PRO A 147 -16.52 -2.29 3.93
N GLY A 148 -17.22 -1.22 4.35
CA GLY A 148 -18.53 -0.86 3.83
C GLY A 148 -18.49 -0.43 2.36
N VAL A 149 -17.48 0.34 1.96
CA VAL A 149 -17.28 0.74 0.57
C VAL A 149 -16.99 -0.48 -0.31
N VAL A 150 -16.12 -1.39 0.13
CA VAL A 150 -15.78 -2.61 -0.62
C VAL A 150 -16.99 -3.51 -0.82
N LEU A 151 -17.88 -3.65 0.17
CA LEU A 151 -19.12 -4.42 0.05
C LEU A 151 -20.13 -3.81 -0.94
N SER A 152 -20.02 -2.53 -1.24
CA SER A 152 -20.94 -1.83 -2.15
C SER A 152 -20.51 -1.88 -3.63
N LEU A 153 -19.36 -2.50 -3.93
CA LEU A 153 -18.79 -2.63 -5.26
C LEU A 153 -19.32 -3.83 -6.02
#